data_41b62b2443b853e4518fb2fae380dcf2
#
_entry.id   41b62b2443b853e4518fb2fae380dcf2
#
_cell.length_a   1.000
_cell.length_b   1.000
_cell.length_c   1.000
_cell.angle_alpha   90.00
_cell.angle_beta   90.00
_cell.angle_gamma   90.00
#
_symmetry.space_group_name_H-M   'P 1'
#
loop_
_entity.id
_entity.type
_entity.pdbx_description
1 polymer ?
#
loop_
_entity_poly.entity_id
_entity_poly.type
_entity_poly.pdbx_seq_one_letter_code
_entity_poly.pdbx_strand_id
1 'polypeptide(L)'
;MITSWHGRREATLRVLAVFRVHNGEDVLPRVIDALSGWCDDIYVIDDRSTDNSAEILGKHSGVTNLVRARSDLPSTPWLIPEPPGLELLYRMADFCCPDWVIMIDSDQVVEADVDVRDVLAATPDDVAALMCPMIPSWNDPDFPDMIPVMGTGESLRGPFWRWRPGLRAGIRVIHNPHWPANVTDYGRIGIVNDIRLLHTGWATLAERIDKVEHYRKLDPDAKLNYGVPYDRALLFGYAYDEIDLLKADYQRRVRGDFEPAEPGARLPIDRDRLAVGSGYGRRARAFHPGVDFAADPGTPIHSATSGIVCGIDDLDDPGLRRVTITREGLDTVYVFRPGDKVRIEIDDQVAAGARIGVLGAEAESSDGFLHFEVRVDGEHTSPVRYLANMGLQPWPPAGRPRPVSGTYPPSSPCTITE
;
A
#
# COMPACT_ATOMS: atom_id res chain seq x y z
N MET A 1 -14.41 35.15 50.88
CA MET A 1 -14.76 33.79 50.44
C MET A 1 -14.91 33.83 48.94
N ILE A 2 -13.87 33.45 48.24
CA ILE A 2 -13.87 33.34 46.77
C ILE A 2 -14.02 31.84 46.50
N THR A 3 -15.22 31.42 46.13
CA THR A 3 -15.50 30.04 45.69
C THR A 3 -14.93 29.85 44.31
N SER A 4 -13.87 29.05 44.21
CA SER A 4 -13.27 28.59 42.98
C SER A 4 -14.24 27.65 42.22
N TRP A 5 -14.78 28.12 41.15
CA TRP A 5 -15.46 27.27 40.16
C TRP A 5 -14.40 26.53 39.34
N HIS A 6 -14.05 25.33 39.80
CA HIS A 6 -13.34 24.36 38.94
C HIS A 6 -14.36 23.35 38.41
N GLY A 7 -15.22 23.82 37.56
CA GLY A 7 -15.90 22.93 36.63
C GLY A 7 -14.93 22.65 35.46
N ARG A 8 -14.21 21.55 35.46
CA ARG A 8 -13.69 21.01 34.22
C ARG A 8 -14.93 20.68 33.38
N ARG A 9 -15.24 21.47 32.35
CA ARG A 9 -15.95 20.96 31.20
C ARG A 9 -15.09 19.79 30.73
N GLU A 10 -15.66 18.59 30.64
CA GLU A 10 -15.09 17.55 29.78
C GLU A 10 -14.92 18.22 28.44
N ALA A 11 -13.68 18.56 28.09
CA ALA A 11 -13.38 19.16 26.80
C ALA A 11 -13.64 18.05 25.78
N THR A 12 -14.72 18.18 25.03
CA THR A 12 -15.00 17.26 23.95
C THR A 12 -13.85 17.36 22.95
N LEU A 13 -13.23 16.20 22.67
CA LEU A 13 -12.15 16.08 21.69
C LEU A 13 -12.56 16.76 20.38
N ARG A 14 -11.75 17.68 19.87
CA ARG A 14 -12.00 18.35 18.59
C ARG A 14 -11.10 17.80 17.50
N VAL A 15 -11.70 17.27 16.43
CA VAL A 15 -11.04 16.65 15.30
C VAL A 15 -11.33 17.42 14.02
N LEU A 16 -10.26 17.84 13.33
CA LEU A 16 -10.31 18.55 12.05
C LEU A 16 -9.80 17.63 10.93
N ALA A 17 -10.57 17.44 9.88
CA ALA A 17 -10.10 16.88 8.62
C ALA A 17 -9.65 17.97 7.65
N VAL A 18 -8.52 17.76 6.96
CA VAL A 18 -8.02 18.67 5.93
C VAL A 18 -7.54 17.89 4.72
N PHE A 19 -7.89 18.35 3.51
CA PHE A 19 -7.36 17.79 2.27
C PHE A 19 -7.47 18.78 1.10
N ARG A 20 -6.79 18.41 0.00
CA ARG A 20 -6.88 19.14 -1.29
C ARG A 20 -7.53 18.22 -2.30
N VAL A 21 -8.22 18.82 -3.27
CA VAL A 21 -8.79 18.09 -4.40
C VAL A 21 -8.56 18.81 -5.72
N HIS A 22 -8.37 18.04 -6.78
CA HIS A 22 -8.44 18.44 -8.16
C HIS A 22 -9.11 17.32 -8.94
N ASN A 23 -10.32 17.54 -9.46
CA ASN A 23 -11.09 16.56 -10.22
C ASN A 23 -11.27 15.23 -9.48
N GLY A 24 -12.10 15.23 -8.45
CA GLY A 24 -12.38 14.07 -7.61
C GLY A 24 -13.85 13.70 -7.49
N GLU A 25 -14.72 14.14 -8.44
CA GLU A 25 -16.18 14.03 -8.34
C GLU A 25 -16.66 12.61 -8.01
N ASP A 26 -15.99 11.58 -8.53
CA ASP A 26 -16.39 10.17 -8.36
C ASP A 26 -16.17 9.65 -6.94
N VAL A 27 -15.15 10.14 -6.24
CA VAL A 27 -14.74 9.62 -4.93
C VAL A 27 -15.08 10.54 -3.77
N LEU A 28 -15.20 11.85 -4.01
CA LEU A 28 -15.41 12.86 -2.97
C LEU A 28 -16.60 12.59 -2.05
N PRO A 29 -17.79 12.18 -2.53
CA PRO A 29 -18.92 11.89 -1.64
C PRO A 29 -18.54 10.84 -0.59
N ARG A 30 -17.88 9.76 -1.00
CA ARG A 30 -17.45 8.70 -0.11
C ARG A 30 -16.39 9.16 0.90
N VAL A 31 -15.44 10.00 0.45
CA VAL A 31 -14.39 10.56 1.33
C VAL A 31 -15.02 11.44 2.41
N ILE A 32 -15.92 12.36 2.02
CA ILE A 32 -16.53 13.30 2.96
C ILE A 32 -17.48 12.56 3.91
N ASP A 33 -18.29 11.62 3.42
CA ASP A 33 -19.17 10.80 4.25
C ASP A 33 -18.40 10.03 5.31
N ALA A 34 -17.27 9.41 4.94
CA ALA A 34 -16.40 8.68 5.86
C ALA A 34 -15.82 9.56 6.97
N LEU A 35 -15.53 10.83 6.68
CA LEU A 35 -15.01 11.80 7.66
C LEU A 35 -16.11 12.43 8.51
N SER A 36 -17.26 12.73 7.93
CA SER A 36 -18.37 13.46 8.58
C SER A 36 -18.95 12.73 9.79
N GLY A 37 -18.75 11.41 9.88
CA GLY A 37 -19.25 10.61 10.99
C GLY A 37 -18.53 10.84 12.32
N TRP A 38 -17.31 11.41 12.29
CA TRP A 38 -16.47 11.54 13.49
C TRP A 38 -15.58 12.80 13.52
N CYS A 39 -15.43 13.56 12.43
CA CYS A 39 -14.78 14.87 12.42
C CYS A 39 -15.77 15.96 12.83
N ASP A 40 -15.29 16.94 13.61
CA ASP A 40 -16.08 18.14 13.95
C ASP A 40 -16.07 19.16 12.83
N ASP A 41 -14.95 19.23 12.07
CA ASP A 41 -14.79 20.14 10.95
C ASP A 41 -14.09 19.41 9.78
N ILE A 42 -14.48 19.75 8.55
CA ILE A 42 -13.82 19.30 7.31
C ILE A 42 -13.48 20.53 6.48
N TYR A 43 -12.19 20.79 6.29
CA TYR A 43 -11.69 21.92 5.51
C TYR A 43 -11.04 21.43 4.22
N VAL A 44 -11.46 21.97 3.10
CA VAL A 44 -11.03 21.51 1.78
C VAL A 44 -10.47 22.67 0.96
N ILE A 45 -9.39 22.39 0.22
CA ILE A 45 -8.89 23.24 -0.85
C ILE A 45 -9.28 22.62 -2.19
N ASP A 46 -10.16 23.28 -2.94
CA ASP A 46 -10.43 22.95 -4.35
C ASP A 46 -9.37 23.64 -5.23
N ASP A 47 -8.44 22.84 -5.76
CA ASP A 47 -7.38 23.30 -6.66
C ASP A 47 -7.89 23.35 -8.10
N ARG A 48 -8.92 24.19 -8.35
CA ARG A 48 -9.48 24.48 -9.67
C ARG A 48 -10.00 23.25 -10.41
N SER A 49 -10.77 22.44 -9.74
CA SER A 49 -11.49 21.34 -10.37
C SER A 49 -12.35 21.85 -11.53
N THR A 50 -12.34 21.07 -12.61
CA THR A 50 -13.10 21.33 -13.84
C THR A 50 -14.32 20.42 -13.98
N ASP A 51 -14.41 19.43 -13.11
CA ASP A 51 -15.54 18.52 -12.92
C ASP A 51 -16.53 19.05 -11.88
N ASN A 52 -17.43 18.20 -11.39
CA ASN A 52 -18.43 18.58 -10.38
C ASN A 52 -17.89 18.66 -8.94
N SER A 53 -16.59 18.47 -8.70
CA SER A 53 -15.99 18.46 -7.36
C SER A 53 -16.36 19.71 -6.55
N ALA A 54 -16.24 20.90 -7.15
CA ALA A 54 -16.55 22.17 -6.47
C ALA A 54 -18.03 22.28 -6.08
N GLU A 55 -18.93 21.75 -6.89
CA GLU A 55 -20.37 21.71 -6.59
C GLU A 55 -20.69 20.72 -5.47
N ILE A 56 -20.09 19.53 -5.51
CA ILE A 56 -20.22 18.52 -4.46
C ILE A 56 -19.76 19.11 -3.12
N LEU A 57 -18.56 19.68 -3.07
CA LEU A 57 -18.01 20.29 -1.87
C LEU A 57 -18.87 21.42 -1.31
N GLY A 58 -19.39 22.28 -2.19
CA GLY A 58 -20.22 23.44 -1.78
C GLY A 58 -21.61 23.06 -1.26
N LYS A 59 -22.11 21.87 -1.62
CA LYS A 59 -23.43 21.39 -1.21
C LYS A 59 -23.40 20.39 -0.06
N HIS A 60 -22.27 19.75 0.19
CA HIS A 60 -22.18 18.71 1.19
C HIS A 60 -22.15 19.29 2.62
N SER A 61 -23.12 18.89 3.44
CA SER A 61 -23.29 19.44 4.79
C SER A 61 -22.12 19.14 5.74
N GLY A 62 -21.31 18.12 5.45
CA GLY A 62 -20.10 17.78 6.22
C GLY A 62 -18.93 18.73 5.97
N VAL A 63 -18.89 19.46 4.85
CA VAL A 63 -17.82 20.39 4.53
C VAL A 63 -18.08 21.73 5.27
N THR A 64 -17.23 22.03 6.24
CA THR A 64 -17.37 23.24 7.07
C THR A 64 -16.63 24.45 6.49
N ASN A 65 -15.59 24.22 5.68
CA ASN A 65 -14.86 25.29 5.00
C ASN A 65 -14.32 24.83 3.65
N LEU A 66 -14.54 25.65 2.62
CA LEU A 66 -14.06 25.42 1.27
C LEU A 66 -13.28 26.65 0.77
N VAL A 67 -12.01 26.44 0.46
CA VAL A 67 -11.16 27.42 -0.21
C VAL A 67 -11.00 27.01 -1.66
N ARG A 68 -11.40 27.89 -2.59
CA ARG A 68 -11.21 27.67 -4.02
C ARG A 68 -10.02 28.45 -4.53
N ALA A 69 -9.10 27.77 -5.18
CA ALA A 69 -7.98 28.42 -5.86
C ALA A 69 -8.49 29.23 -7.08
N ARG A 70 -7.79 30.30 -7.40
CA ARG A 70 -8.20 31.20 -8.50
C ARG A 70 -8.05 30.54 -9.86
N SER A 71 -9.05 30.66 -10.72
CA SER A 71 -9.09 30.03 -12.04
C SER A 71 -8.22 30.70 -13.10
N ASP A 72 -7.72 31.92 -12.81
CA ASP A 72 -6.89 32.71 -13.73
C ASP A 72 -5.39 32.36 -13.69
N LEU A 73 -4.99 31.40 -12.85
CA LEU A 73 -3.64 30.89 -12.84
C LEU A 73 -3.44 29.86 -13.98
N PRO A 74 -2.22 29.72 -14.56
CA PRO A 74 -1.96 28.78 -15.65
C PRO A 74 -2.40 27.35 -15.30
N SER A 75 -3.02 26.66 -16.25
CA SER A 75 -3.50 25.28 -16.06
C SER A 75 -2.37 24.27 -16.14
N THR A 76 -1.69 24.02 -15.03
CA THR A 76 -0.89 22.82 -14.85
C THR A 76 -1.61 21.89 -13.89
N PRO A 77 -1.56 20.55 -14.04
CA PRO A 77 -2.08 19.65 -13.03
C PRO A 77 -1.43 20.00 -11.68
N TRP A 78 -2.22 20.07 -10.61
CA TRP A 78 -1.71 20.50 -9.30
C TRP A 78 -1.05 21.88 -9.35
N LEU A 79 -1.85 22.90 -9.52
CA LEU A 79 -1.40 24.29 -9.69
C LEU A 79 -0.89 24.92 -8.41
N ILE A 80 -1.31 24.41 -7.26
CA ILE A 80 -0.65 24.71 -6.00
C ILE A 80 0.39 23.61 -5.80
N PRO A 81 1.70 23.88 -5.92
CA PRO A 81 2.73 22.92 -5.52
C PRO A 81 2.42 22.36 -4.13
N GLU A 82 2.82 21.13 -3.88
CA GLU A 82 2.49 20.48 -2.61
C GLU A 82 2.87 21.32 -1.37
N PRO A 83 4.09 21.92 -1.27
CA PRO A 83 4.46 22.67 -0.08
C PRO A 83 3.55 23.88 0.23
N PRO A 84 3.23 24.81 -0.71
CA PRO A 84 2.27 25.89 -0.41
C PRO A 84 0.88 25.41 -0.09
N GLY A 85 0.43 24.29 -0.71
CA GLY A 85 -0.87 23.70 -0.41
C GLY A 85 -0.92 23.14 1.01
N LEU A 86 0.12 22.44 1.43
CA LEU A 86 0.26 21.92 2.81
C LEU A 86 0.34 23.08 3.82
N GLU A 87 1.13 24.11 3.53
CA GLU A 87 1.23 25.30 4.39
C GLU A 87 -0.13 25.95 4.59
N LEU A 88 -0.95 26.04 3.54
CA LEU A 88 -2.31 26.57 3.66
C LEU A 88 -3.19 25.69 4.54
N LEU A 89 -3.16 24.36 4.37
CA LEU A 89 -3.90 23.43 5.23
C LEU A 89 -3.47 23.54 6.69
N TYR A 90 -2.18 23.70 6.97
CA TYR A 90 -1.69 23.88 8.34
C TYR A 90 -2.15 25.19 8.96
N ARG A 91 -2.18 26.30 8.18
CA ARG A 91 -2.75 27.58 8.66
C ARG A 91 -4.25 27.47 8.95
N MET A 92 -4.98 26.68 8.16
CA MET A 92 -6.38 26.39 8.46
C MET A 92 -6.51 25.64 9.79
N ALA A 93 -5.63 24.68 10.06
CA ALA A 93 -5.58 23.97 11.34
C ALA A 93 -5.17 24.92 12.50
N ASP A 94 -4.22 25.82 12.28
CA ASP A 94 -3.81 26.84 13.27
C ASP A 94 -4.99 27.76 13.66
N PHE A 95 -5.84 28.11 12.70
CA PHE A 95 -7.03 28.92 12.97
C PHE A 95 -8.07 28.17 13.82
N CYS A 96 -8.21 26.86 13.62
CA CYS A 96 -9.15 26.02 14.34
C CYS A 96 -8.68 25.61 15.74
N CYS A 97 -7.36 25.46 15.93
CA CYS A 97 -6.75 24.86 17.13
C CYS A 97 -7.44 23.57 17.57
N PRO A 98 -7.53 22.53 16.71
CA PRO A 98 -8.13 21.26 17.07
C PRO A 98 -7.22 20.48 18.05
N ASP A 99 -7.72 19.40 18.66
CA ASP A 99 -6.86 18.47 19.39
C ASP A 99 -6.11 17.55 18.42
N TRP A 100 -6.82 17.09 17.40
CA TRP A 100 -6.27 16.24 16.35
C TRP A 100 -6.61 16.76 14.95
N VAL A 101 -5.67 16.59 14.05
CA VAL A 101 -5.87 16.78 12.60
C VAL A 101 -5.76 15.43 11.92
N ILE A 102 -6.65 15.16 10.98
CA ILE A 102 -6.44 14.16 9.95
C ILE A 102 -6.18 14.85 8.61
N MET A 103 -5.07 14.52 7.98
CA MET A 103 -4.74 14.97 6.63
C MET A 103 -4.64 13.78 5.70
N ILE A 104 -5.41 13.79 4.63
CA ILE A 104 -5.49 12.74 3.61
C ILE A 104 -5.41 13.34 2.22
N ASP A 105 -5.20 12.50 1.21
CA ASP A 105 -5.44 12.86 -0.18
C ASP A 105 -6.92 12.67 -0.53
N SER A 106 -7.42 13.41 -1.51
CA SER A 106 -8.84 13.34 -1.94
C SER A 106 -9.27 11.99 -2.51
N ASP A 107 -8.32 11.12 -2.78
CA ASP A 107 -8.50 9.75 -3.25
C ASP A 107 -8.27 8.69 -2.16
N GLN A 108 -8.31 9.10 -0.89
CA GLN A 108 -8.15 8.21 0.27
C GLN A 108 -9.42 8.22 1.13
N VAL A 109 -10.01 7.04 1.31
CA VAL A 109 -11.20 6.85 2.16
C VAL A 109 -10.76 6.25 3.49
N VAL A 110 -11.17 6.85 4.60
CA VAL A 110 -10.93 6.30 5.95
C VAL A 110 -11.94 5.19 6.21
N GLU A 111 -11.46 4.01 6.54
CA GLU A 111 -12.26 2.90 7.02
C GLU A 111 -11.77 2.49 8.41
N ALA A 112 -12.69 2.23 9.33
CA ALA A 112 -12.37 1.85 10.69
C ALA A 112 -13.33 0.77 11.20
N ASP A 113 -12.78 -0.21 11.92
CA ASP A 113 -13.55 -1.26 12.61
C ASP A 113 -13.88 -0.86 14.05
N VAL A 114 -13.47 0.35 14.47
CA VAL A 114 -13.60 0.92 15.82
C VAL A 114 -14.07 2.37 15.74
N ASP A 115 -14.52 2.94 16.86
CA ASP A 115 -14.78 4.37 16.92
C ASP A 115 -13.45 5.15 16.88
N VAL A 116 -13.27 5.94 15.82
CA VAL A 116 -12.04 6.73 15.60
C VAL A 116 -11.83 7.74 16.73
N ARG A 117 -12.90 8.36 17.23
CA ARG A 117 -12.80 9.34 18.31
C ARG A 117 -12.33 8.71 19.62
N ASP A 118 -12.81 7.49 19.92
CA ASP A 118 -12.37 6.75 21.11
C ASP A 118 -10.88 6.40 21.01
N VAL A 119 -10.39 5.99 19.84
CA VAL A 119 -8.96 5.73 19.60
C VAL A 119 -8.14 7.00 19.82
N LEU A 120 -8.56 8.13 19.22
CA LEU A 120 -7.85 9.40 19.37
C LEU A 120 -7.86 9.90 20.82
N ALA A 121 -8.97 9.76 21.52
CA ALA A 121 -9.11 10.14 22.94
C ALA A 121 -8.25 9.26 23.87
N ALA A 122 -8.16 7.96 23.58
CA ALA A 122 -7.38 7.00 24.36
C ALA A 122 -5.87 7.07 24.05
N THR A 123 -5.47 7.78 22.98
CA THR A 123 -4.06 7.88 22.59
C THR A 123 -3.27 8.66 23.63
N PRO A 124 -2.13 8.11 24.15
CA PRO A 124 -1.30 8.76 25.16
C PRO A 124 -0.79 10.14 24.70
N ASP A 125 -0.60 11.07 25.66
CA ASP A 125 -0.20 12.46 25.37
C ASP A 125 1.21 12.57 24.76
N ASP A 126 2.06 11.58 24.98
CA ASP A 126 3.40 11.49 24.39
C ASP A 126 3.41 11.02 22.93
N VAL A 127 2.25 10.65 22.37
CA VAL A 127 2.08 10.29 20.97
C VAL A 127 1.67 11.53 20.17
N ALA A 128 2.57 12.00 19.31
CA ALA A 128 2.36 13.19 18.47
C ALA A 128 1.62 12.90 17.16
N ALA A 129 1.75 11.69 16.63
CA ALA A 129 1.07 11.27 15.41
C ALA A 129 0.81 9.75 15.39
N LEU A 130 -0.18 9.34 14.58
CA LEU A 130 -0.50 7.93 14.38
C LEU A 130 -0.34 7.57 12.90
N MET A 131 0.29 6.43 12.66
CA MET A 131 0.30 5.73 11.38
C MET A 131 -0.82 4.70 11.34
N CYS A 132 -1.39 4.51 10.17
CA CYS A 132 -2.33 3.43 9.89
C CYS A 132 -2.01 2.75 8.56
N PRO A 133 -2.47 1.52 8.33
CA PRO A 133 -2.36 0.84 7.05
C PRO A 133 -3.02 1.64 5.93
N MET A 134 -2.37 1.70 4.77
CA MET A 134 -2.97 2.17 3.53
C MET A 134 -3.09 1.01 2.56
N ILE A 135 -4.30 0.74 2.12
CA ILE A 135 -4.65 -0.35 1.22
C ILE A 135 -4.98 0.24 -0.14
N PRO A 136 -4.21 -0.06 -1.19
CA PRO A 136 -4.57 0.37 -2.53
C PRO A 136 -5.82 -0.37 -3.01
N SER A 137 -6.77 0.38 -3.56
CA SER A 137 -7.96 -0.17 -4.22
C SER A 137 -7.67 -0.39 -5.69
N TRP A 138 -7.86 -1.60 -6.14
CA TRP A 138 -7.69 -2.01 -7.54
C TRP A 138 -9.06 -2.42 -8.08
N ASN A 139 -9.75 -1.50 -8.71
CA ASN A 139 -11.08 -1.72 -9.30
C ASN A 139 -11.08 -1.34 -10.78
N ASP A 140 -10.03 -1.72 -11.51
CA ASP A 140 -9.94 -1.45 -12.93
C ASP A 140 -10.84 -2.43 -13.70
N PRO A 141 -11.92 -1.96 -14.33
CA PRO A 141 -12.82 -2.84 -15.08
C PRO A 141 -12.14 -3.47 -16.31
N ASP A 142 -11.11 -2.80 -16.84
CA ASP A 142 -10.33 -3.30 -17.98
C ASP A 142 -9.25 -4.27 -17.51
N PHE A 143 -8.86 -4.22 -16.23
CA PHE A 143 -7.78 -5.01 -15.64
C PHE A 143 -8.14 -5.56 -14.25
N PRO A 144 -9.25 -6.30 -14.12
CA PRO A 144 -9.82 -6.67 -12.81
C PRO A 144 -8.91 -7.56 -11.98
N ASP A 145 -8.00 -8.29 -12.61
CA ASP A 145 -7.11 -9.26 -11.98
C ASP A 145 -5.64 -8.82 -11.96
N MET A 146 -5.32 -7.63 -12.45
CA MET A 146 -3.94 -7.13 -12.47
C MET A 146 -3.65 -6.26 -11.25
N ILE A 147 -2.61 -6.60 -10.53
CA ILE A 147 -2.13 -5.83 -9.39
C ILE A 147 -0.76 -5.26 -9.73
N PRO A 148 -0.54 -3.98 -9.49
CA PRO A 148 0.75 -3.35 -9.79
C PRO A 148 1.90 -3.97 -9.01
N VAL A 149 3.08 -3.86 -9.59
CA VAL A 149 4.35 -4.35 -9.05
C VAL A 149 4.76 -3.63 -7.74
N MET A 150 4.22 -2.44 -7.49
CA MET A 150 4.36 -1.79 -6.20
C MET A 150 3.48 -2.53 -5.19
N GLY A 151 4.18 -3.33 -4.45
CA GLY A 151 3.75 -4.09 -3.29
C GLY A 151 2.31 -3.93 -2.88
N THR A 152 1.61 -5.02 -2.90
CA THR A 152 0.35 -5.22 -2.18
C THR A 152 0.55 -5.16 -0.66
N GLY A 153 1.77 -4.84 -0.22
CA GLY A 153 2.06 -4.63 1.19
C GLY A 153 1.36 -3.39 1.70
N GLU A 154 0.71 -3.52 2.84
CA GLU A 154 0.24 -2.41 3.64
C GLU A 154 1.37 -1.39 3.80
N SER A 155 1.26 -0.26 3.13
CA SER A 155 2.15 0.85 3.40
C SER A 155 1.56 1.64 4.56
N LEU A 156 2.33 1.83 5.62
CA LEU A 156 1.90 2.70 6.70
C LEU A 156 1.90 4.15 6.23
N ARG A 157 0.81 4.86 6.53
CA ARG A 157 0.67 6.30 6.33
C ARG A 157 0.37 6.96 7.66
N GLY A 158 0.79 8.21 7.83
CA GLY A 158 0.59 8.98 9.04
C GLY A 158 -0.41 10.11 8.84
N PRO A 159 -1.71 9.82 8.67
CA PRO A 159 -2.69 10.86 8.44
C PRO A 159 -3.07 11.62 9.70
N PHE A 160 -2.92 11.03 10.88
CA PHE A 160 -3.35 11.61 12.14
C PHE A 160 -2.19 12.26 12.89
N TRP A 161 -2.38 13.50 13.35
CA TRP A 161 -1.39 14.18 14.20
C TRP A 161 -2.07 15.16 15.17
N ARG A 162 -1.48 15.31 16.36
CA ARG A 162 -1.93 16.29 17.33
C ARG A 162 -1.53 17.68 16.87
N TRP A 163 -2.49 18.60 16.87
CA TRP A 163 -2.17 19.98 16.62
C TRP A 163 -1.31 20.55 17.75
N ARG A 164 -0.29 21.32 17.36
CA ARG A 164 0.57 22.07 18.28
C ARG A 164 1.05 23.33 17.56
N PRO A 165 1.22 24.48 18.29
CA PRO A 165 1.82 25.67 17.71
C PRO A 165 3.23 25.40 17.18
N GLY A 166 3.58 25.95 16.01
CA GLY A 166 4.93 25.83 15.44
C GLY A 166 5.17 24.57 14.59
N LEU A 167 4.14 23.81 14.27
CA LEU A 167 4.20 22.75 13.27
C LEU A 167 4.47 23.31 11.88
N ARG A 168 5.24 22.58 11.06
CA ARG A 168 5.72 23.06 9.76
C ARG A 168 5.41 22.07 8.66
N ALA A 169 5.01 22.59 7.50
CA ALA A 169 4.80 21.79 6.31
C ALA A 169 6.10 21.13 5.81
N GLY A 170 5.96 20.01 5.11
CA GLY A 170 7.03 19.41 4.33
C GLY A 170 7.41 20.28 3.14
N ILE A 171 8.64 20.15 2.65
CA ILE A 171 9.20 20.97 1.58
C ILE A 171 9.45 20.21 0.27
N ARG A 172 9.12 18.93 0.20
CA ARG A 172 9.29 18.13 -1.02
C ARG A 172 8.29 18.59 -2.08
N VAL A 173 8.68 18.53 -3.34
CA VAL A 173 7.79 18.89 -4.47
C VAL A 173 6.58 17.96 -4.54
N ILE A 174 6.80 16.68 -4.23
CA ILE A 174 5.78 15.62 -4.14
C ILE A 174 6.15 14.64 -3.01
N HIS A 175 5.21 13.80 -2.62
CA HIS A 175 5.39 12.75 -1.61
C HIS A 175 5.80 13.28 -0.24
N ASN A 176 5.26 14.42 0.18
CA ASN A 176 5.37 14.83 1.57
C ASN A 176 4.57 13.86 2.47
N PRO A 177 5.04 13.60 3.70
CA PRO A 177 4.20 12.91 4.67
C PRO A 177 2.95 13.75 4.97
N HIS A 178 1.84 13.10 5.31
CA HIS A 178 0.60 13.78 5.70
C HIS A 178 0.68 14.47 7.07
N TRP A 179 1.73 14.25 7.81
CA TRP A 179 2.01 14.92 9.07
C TRP A 179 3.07 16.02 8.94
N PRO A 180 3.14 16.97 9.89
CA PRO A 180 4.14 18.02 9.91
C PRO A 180 5.58 17.51 9.91
N ALA A 181 6.47 18.22 9.20
CA ALA A 181 7.87 17.82 9.06
C ALA A 181 8.61 17.72 10.41
N ASN A 182 8.15 18.46 11.40
CA ASN A 182 8.71 18.47 12.76
C ASN A 182 7.78 17.84 13.81
N VAL A 183 6.91 16.93 13.43
CA VAL A 183 5.95 16.28 14.34
C VAL A 183 6.66 15.53 15.48
N THR A 184 7.84 14.95 15.20
CA THR A 184 8.63 14.21 16.18
C THR A 184 9.26 15.08 17.27
N ASP A 185 9.29 16.41 17.09
CA ASP A 185 9.73 17.34 18.14
C ASP A 185 8.71 17.38 19.30
N TYR A 186 7.48 16.91 19.07
CA TYR A 186 6.36 16.99 20.01
C TYR A 186 5.96 15.63 20.63
N GLY A 187 6.57 14.54 20.19
CA GLY A 187 6.31 13.22 20.75
C GLY A 187 6.66 12.08 19.78
N ARG A 188 6.38 10.86 20.22
CA ARG A 188 6.63 9.65 19.40
C ARG A 188 5.51 9.43 18.38
N ILE A 189 5.79 8.60 17.39
CA ILE A 189 4.82 8.12 16.42
C ILE A 189 4.23 6.80 16.94
N GLY A 190 2.91 6.71 16.98
CA GLY A 190 2.16 5.49 17.25
C GLY A 190 1.70 4.80 15.96
N ILE A 191 1.20 3.57 16.10
CA ILE A 191 0.57 2.81 15.01
C ILE A 191 -0.80 2.36 15.49
N VAL A 192 -1.82 2.51 14.64
CA VAL A 192 -3.17 2.00 14.83
C VAL A 192 -3.52 1.10 13.64
N ASN A 193 -3.90 -0.15 13.91
CA ASN A 193 -4.20 -1.13 12.85
C ASN A 193 -5.70 -1.25 12.57
N ASP A 194 -6.55 -0.82 13.51
CA ASP A 194 -8.01 -0.90 13.39
C ASP A 194 -8.62 0.23 12.54
N ILE A 195 -7.77 1.16 12.09
CA ILE A 195 -8.11 2.24 11.15
C ILE A 195 -7.21 2.09 9.93
N ARG A 196 -7.77 2.22 8.73
CA ARG A 196 -7.04 2.08 7.47
C ARG A 196 -7.45 3.15 6.46
N LEU A 197 -6.57 3.47 5.54
CA LEU A 197 -6.85 4.30 4.37
C LEU A 197 -7.03 3.40 3.15
N LEU A 198 -8.21 3.43 2.53
CA LEU A 198 -8.42 2.85 1.22
C LEU A 198 -8.01 3.89 0.17
N HIS A 199 -6.92 3.63 -0.56
CA HIS A 199 -6.41 4.53 -1.59
C HIS A 199 -6.97 4.15 -2.95
N THR A 200 -7.80 5.01 -3.55
CA THR A 200 -8.52 4.74 -4.81
C THR A 200 -7.86 5.36 -6.04
N GLY A 201 -6.93 6.27 -5.87
CA GLY A 201 -6.34 7.06 -6.96
C GLY A 201 -5.41 6.30 -7.92
N TRP A 202 -5.35 4.97 -7.81
CA TRP A 202 -4.66 4.08 -8.75
C TRP A 202 -5.58 2.96 -9.23
N ALA A 203 -6.88 3.13 -9.06
CA ALA A 203 -7.84 2.05 -9.31
C ALA A 203 -7.85 1.64 -10.78
N THR A 204 -7.79 2.61 -11.71
CA THR A 204 -7.85 2.36 -13.16
C THR A 204 -6.50 2.53 -13.85
N LEU A 205 -6.32 1.90 -15.01
CA LEU A 205 -5.11 2.09 -15.82
C LEU A 205 -4.98 3.55 -16.28
N ALA A 206 -6.08 4.22 -16.59
CA ALA A 206 -6.08 5.63 -17.00
C ALA A 206 -5.51 6.53 -15.89
N GLU A 207 -6.00 6.39 -14.67
CA GLU A 207 -5.48 7.15 -13.51
C GLU A 207 -4.00 6.90 -13.27
N ARG A 208 -3.53 5.66 -13.46
CA ARG A 208 -2.10 5.35 -13.31
C ARG A 208 -1.25 6.00 -14.38
N ILE A 209 -1.72 6.00 -15.64
CA ILE A 209 -1.04 6.68 -16.76
C ILE A 209 -0.92 8.17 -16.45
N ASP A 210 -2.00 8.82 -16.06
CA ASP A 210 -2.01 10.25 -15.71
C ASP A 210 -1.05 10.56 -14.56
N LYS A 211 -1.01 9.73 -13.53
CA LYS A 211 -0.05 9.87 -12.42
C LYS A 211 1.39 9.66 -12.87
N VAL A 212 1.66 8.69 -13.72
CA VAL A 212 3.01 8.48 -14.29
C VAL A 212 3.46 9.71 -15.07
N GLU A 213 2.60 10.26 -15.93
CA GLU A 213 2.90 11.49 -16.65
C GLU A 213 3.18 12.67 -15.72
N HIS A 214 2.37 12.82 -14.70
CA HIS A 214 2.52 13.86 -13.70
C HIS A 214 3.84 13.75 -12.93
N TYR A 215 4.15 12.57 -12.38
CA TYR A 215 5.36 12.35 -11.59
C TYR A 215 6.63 12.46 -12.43
N ARG A 216 6.62 11.97 -13.66
CA ARG A 216 7.77 12.12 -14.59
C ARG A 216 8.11 13.58 -14.89
N LYS A 217 7.12 14.48 -14.88
CA LYS A 217 7.36 15.93 -15.05
C LYS A 217 7.99 16.57 -13.81
N LEU A 218 7.60 16.12 -12.61
CA LEU A 218 8.03 16.71 -11.33
C LEU A 218 9.33 16.08 -10.80
N ASP A 219 9.56 14.79 -11.05
CA ASP A 219 10.69 14.01 -10.57
C ASP A 219 11.16 13.04 -11.67
N PRO A 220 11.77 13.56 -12.77
CA PRO A 220 12.12 12.76 -13.94
C PRO A 220 13.10 11.63 -13.64
N ASP A 221 13.95 11.79 -12.65
CA ASP A 221 14.93 10.80 -12.22
C ASP A 221 14.38 9.84 -11.15
N ALA A 222 13.11 9.97 -10.79
CA ALA A 222 12.45 9.20 -9.74
C ALA A 222 13.19 9.21 -8.37
N LYS A 223 13.91 10.30 -8.06
CA LYS A 223 14.69 10.44 -6.81
C LYS A 223 13.80 10.39 -5.58
N LEU A 224 12.62 10.98 -5.66
CA LEU A 224 11.63 10.98 -4.58
C LEU A 224 10.89 9.64 -4.47
N ASN A 225 10.97 8.79 -5.49
CA ASN A 225 10.50 7.41 -5.51
C ASN A 225 11.66 6.40 -5.34
N TYR A 226 12.71 6.79 -4.63
CA TYR A 226 13.86 5.94 -4.31
C TYR A 226 14.60 5.37 -5.54
N GLY A 227 14.55 6.07 -6.67
CA GLY A 227 15.17 5.65 -7.92
C GLY A 227 14.39 4.60 -8.71
N VAL A 228 13.18 4.24 -8.28
CA VAL A 228 12.28 3.35 -9.05
C VAL A 228 11.47 4.20 -10.02
N PRO A 229 11.60 4.02 -11.35
CA PRO A 229 10.81 4.75 -12.33
C PRO A 229 9.30 4.60 -12.08
N TYR A 230 8.55 5.70 -12.17
CA TYR A 230 7.11 5.72 -11.87
C TYR A 230 6.29 4.84 -12.80
N ASP A 231 6.67 4.76 -14.08
CA ASP A 231 6.03 3.87 -15.03
C ASP A 231 6.20 2.39 -14.65
N ARG A 232 7.42 1.98 -14.31
CA ARG A 232 7.67 0.61 -13.84
C ARG A 232 6.89 0.29 -12.56
N ALA A 233 6.72 1.28 -11.71
CA ALA A 233 5.99 1.13 -10.45
C ALA A 233 4.47 1.02 -10.65
N LEU A 234 3.88 1.86 -11.49
CA LEU A 234 2.42 2.01 -11.62
C LEU A 234 1.83 1.27 -12.83
N LEU A 235 2.63 0.89 -13.82
CA LEU A 235 2.18 0.22 -15.04
C LEU A 235 2.58 -1.26 -15.06
N PHE A 236 2.40 -1.98 -13.96
CA PHE A 236 2.64 -3.43 -13.86
C PHE A 236 4.05 -3.87 -14.29
N GLY A 237 5.04 -2.98 -14.15
CA GLY A 237 6.42 -3.20 -14.58
C GLY A 237 6.71 -2.88 -16.04
N TYR A 238 5.72 -2.44 -16.81
CA TYR A 238 5.93 -1.93 -18.16
C TYR A 238 6.47 -0.51 -18.14
N ALA A 239 7.30 -0.16 -19.14
CA ALA A 239 7.67 1.22 -19.37
C ALA A 239 6.50 1.99 -19.99
N TYR A 240 6.54 3.32 -19.91
CA TYR A 240 5.46 4.18 -20.43
C TYR A 240 5.24 4.00 -21.94
N ASP A 241 6.30 3.76 -22.70
CA ASP A 241 6.26 3.47 -24.14
C ASP A 241 5.79 2.04 -24.47
N GLU A 242 5.62 1.18 -23.47
CA GLU A 242 5.13 -0.19 -23.62
C GLU A 242 3.63 -0.35 -23.28
N ILE A 243 2.86 0.74 -23.14
CA ILE A 243 1.43 0.69 -22.76
C ILE A 243 0.61 -0.15 -23.74
N ASP A 244 0.90 -0.08 -25.03
CA ASP A 244 0.18 -0.88 -26.03
C ASP A 244 0.49 -2.37 -25.89
N LEU A 245 1.72 -2.73 -25.51
CA LEU A 245 2.10 -4.11 -25.17
C LEU A 245 1.36 -4.57 -23.92
N LEU A 246 1.29 -3.72 -22.89
CA LEU A 246 0.54 -4.00 -21.67
C LEU A 246 -0.93 -4.33 -21.99
N LYS A 247 -1.60 -3.48 -22.79
CA LYS A 247 -2.98 -3.70 -23.23
C LYS A 247 -3.15 -4.99 -24.04
N ALA A 248 -2.22 -5.27 -24.97
CA ALA A 248 -2.27 -6.49 -25.78
C ALA A 248 -2.08 -7.75 -24.93
N ASP A 249 -1.16 -7.73 -23.97
CA ASP A 249 -0.95 -8.84 -23.03
C ASP A 249 -2.18 -9.09 -22.16
N TYR A 250 -2.82 -8.02 -21.69
CA TYR A 250 -4.06 -8.13 -20.94
C TYR A 250 -5.16 -8.78 -21.77
N GLN A 251 -5.39 -8.30 -23.00
CA GLN A 251 -6.43 -8.85 -23.88
C GLN A 251 -6.23 -10.34 -24.18
N ARG A 252 -4.99 -10.79 -24.33
CA ARG A 252 -4.67 -12.23 -24.50
C ARG A 252 -5.06 -13.03 -23.26
N ARG A 253 -4.77 -12.50 -22.06
CA ARG A 253 -5.10 -13.16 -20.77
C ARG A 253 -6.59 -13.27 -20.52
N VAL A 254 -7.35 -12.19 -20.81
CA VAL A 254 -8.81 -12.17 -20.65
C VAL A 254 -9.50 -13.17 -21.57
N ARG A 255 -8.97 -13.38 -22.80
CA ARG A 255 -9.52 -14.34 -23.76
C ARG A 255 -9.18 -15.80 -23.44
N GLY A 256 -8.36 -16.06 -22.44
CA GLY A 256 -7.87 -17.42 -22.17
C GLY A 256 -6.87 -17.94 -23.22
N ASP A 257 -6.37 -17.05 -24.10
CA ASP A 257 -5.40 -17.35 -25.15
C ASP A 257 -3.97 -17.55 -24.59
N PHE A 258 -3.86 -17.66 -23.28
CA PHE A 258 -2.58 -17.77 -22.59
C PHE A 258 -2.41 -19.22 -22.09
N GLU A 259 -1.66 -20.00 -22.85
CA GLU A 259 -1.12 -21.24 -22.31
C GLU A 259 0.01 -20.91 -21.35
N PRO A 260 0.12 -21.59 -20.20
CA PRO A 260 1.28 -21.43 -19.33
C PRO A 260 2.55 -21.56 -20.13
N ALA A 261 3.52 -20.65 -19.95
CA ALA A 261 4.77 -20.64 -20.68
C ALA A 261 5.55 -21.97 -20.55
N GLU A 262 5.15 -22.78 -19.59
CA GLU A 262 5.70 -24.12 -19.33
C GLU A 262 4.57 -25.09 -18.96
N PRO A 263 4.49 -26.28 -19.60
CA PRO A 263 3.54 -27.30 -19.23
C PRO A 263 3.70 -27.70 -17.75
N GLY A 264 2.60 -27.68 -17.01
CA GLY A 264 2.57 -28.02 -15.58
C GLY A 264 2.92 -26.87 -14.63
N ALA A 265 3.35 -25.69 -15.15
CA ALA A 265 3.56 -24.52 -14.30
C ALA A 265 2.31 -24.17 -13.49
N ARG A 266 2.49 -23.88 -12.21
CA ARG A 266 1.41 -23.48 -11.31
C ARG A 266 1.91 -22.51 -10.23
N LEU A 267 0.98 -21.91 -9.52
CA LEU A 267 1.31 -21.09 -8.37
C LEU A 267 2.02 -21.90 -7.28
N PRO A 268 2.96 -21.31 -6.55
CA PRO A 268 3.59 -21.97 -5.40
C PRO A 268 2.61 -22.49 -4.36
N ILE A 269 1.50 -21.79 -4.17
CA ILE A 269 0.35 -22.20 -3.36
C ILE A 269 -0.91 -22.07 -4.22
N ASP A 270 -1.83 -23.01 -4.11
CA ASP A 270 -3.07 -22.99 -4.87
C ASP A 270 -3.89 -21.72 -4.57
N ARG A 271 -4.43 -21.13 -5.63
CA ARG A 271 -5.12 -19.83 -5.62
C ARG A 271 -6.27 -19.74 -4.60
N ASP A 272 -6.98 -20.82 -4.39
CA ASP A 272 -8.11 -20.92 -3.46
C ASP A 272 -7.69 -21.00 -1.99
N ARG A 273 -6.39 -21.19 -1.73
CA ARG A 273 -5.82 -21.37 -0.40
C ARG A 273 -4.89 -20.25 0.04
N LEU A 274 -4.47 -19.38 -0.89
CA LEU A 274 -3.51 -18.32 -0.57
C LEU A 274 -4.20 -17.00 -0.24
N ALA A 275 -3.56 -16.26 0.67
CA ALA A 275 -3.73 -14.82 0.82
C ALA A 275 -2.37 -14.16 0.62
N VAL A 276 -2.32 -12.97 0.03
CA VAL A 276 -1.07 -12.24 -0.11
C VAL A 276 -0.88 -11.37 1.13
N GLY A 277 0.20 -11.63 1.86
CA GLY A 277 0.56 -10.88 3.05
C GLY A 277 1.41 -9.67 2.74
N SER A 278 2.43 -9.83 1.89
CA SER A 278 3.46 -8.81 1.66
C SER A 278 4.01 -8.89 0.24
N GLY A 279 4.07 -7.76 -0.48
CA GLY A 279 4.53 -7.71 -1.87
C GLY A 279 6.02 -7.43 -2.03
N TYR A 280 6.51 -7.62 -3.27
CA TYR A 280 7.86 -7.31 -3.69
C TYR A 280 8.14 -5.81 -3.73
N GLY A 281 9.33 -5.37 -3.35
CA GLY A 281 9.82 -4.01 -3.56
C GLY A 281 10.33 -3.29 -2.32
N ARG A 282 10.66 -1.99 -2.49
CA ARG A 282 11.23 -1.18 -1.41
C ARG A 282 10.24 -0.89 -0.31
N ARG A 283 10.73 -0.96 0.91
CA ARG A 283 10.08 -0.54 2.15
C ARG A 283 10.85 0.62 2.76
N ALA A 284 10.29 1.27 3.77
CA ALA A 284 10.90 2.45 4.39
C ALA A 284 12.37 2.27 4.84
N ARG A 285 12.80 1.05 5.18
CA ARG A 285 14.16 0.76 5.66
C ARG A 285 14.84 -0.45 5.02
N ALA A 286 14.13 -1.19 4.13
CA ALA A 286 14.64 -2.42 3.54
C ALA A 286 14.05 -2.66 2.16
N PHE A 287 14.64 -3.57 1.41
CA PHE A 287 14.07 -4.08 0.17
C PHE A 287 13.49 -5.48 0.44
N HIS A 288 12.26 -5.72 0.00
CA HIS A 288 11.62 -7.04 0.07
C HIS A 288 11.80 -7.77 -1.27
N PRO A 289 12.64 -8.80 -1.33
CA PRO A 289 13.05 -9.41 -2.60
C PRO A 289 12.01 -10.36 -3.19
N GLY A 290 10.91 -10.59 -2.50
CA GLY A 290 9.90 -11.59 -2.87
C GLY A 290 8.46 -11.15 -2.61
N VAL A 291 7.57 -12.11 -2.61
CA VAL A 291 6.18 -11.97 -2.20
C VAL A 291 5.89 -12.98 -1.08
N ASP A 292 5.17 -12.55 -0.05
CA ASP A 292 4.75 -13.42 1.04
C ASP A 292 3.32 -13.90 0.79
N PHE A 293 3.13 -15.19 0.77
CA PHE A 293 1.83 -15.85 0.70
C PHE A 293 1.49 -16.46 2.06
N ALA A 294 0.35 -16.09 2.60
CA ALA A 294 -0.21 -16.71 3.80
C ALA A 294 -1.19 -17.82 3.40
N ALA A 295 -1.13 -18.95 4.08
CA ALA A 295 -2.06 -20.06 3.92
C ALA A 295 -2.07 -20.93 5.17
N ASP A 296 -3.12 -21.75 5.31
CA ASP A 296 -3.25 -22.67 6.44
C ASP A 296 -2.06 -23.66 6.52
N PRO A 297 -1.57 -24.00 7.72
CA PRO A 297 -0.62 -25.07 7.90
C PRO A 297 -1.12 -26.39 7.27
N GLY A 298 -0.22 -27.14 6.68
CA GLY A 298 -0.56 -28.34 5.89
C GLY A 298 -0.82 -28.04 4.41
N THR A 299 -0.81 -26.78 3.98
CA THR A 299 -0.96 -26.41 2.56
C THR A 299 0.26 -26.87 1.76
N PRO A 300 0.08 -27.58 0.64
CA PRO A 300 1.18 -27.99 -0.23
C PRO A 300 1.86 -26.78 -0.88
N ILE A 301 3.19 -26.86 -0.98
CA ILE A 301 4.02 -25.93 -1.75
C ILE A 301 4.46 -26.62 -3.03
N HIS A 302 4.28 -25.94 -4.17
CA HIS A 302 4.63 -26.45 -5.48
C HIS A 302 5.73 -25.61 -6.13
N SER A 303 6.56 -26.28 -6.93
CA SER A 303 7.51 -25.57 -7.79
C SER A 303 6.74 -24.80 -8.87
N ALA A 304 7.00 -23.49 -8.98
CA ALA A 304 6.40 -22.67 -10.04
C ALA A 304 6.94 -23.04 -11.42
N THR A 305 8.17 -23.54 -11.49
CA THR A 305 8.88 -23.88 -12.73
C THR A 305 9.56 -25.23 -12.62
N SER A 306 9.96 -25.84 -13.74
CA SER A 306 10.91 -26.93 -13.73
C SER A 306 12.33 -26.41 -13.46
N GLY A 307 13.19 -27.26 -12.96
CA GLY A 307 14.60 -26.93 -12.70
C GLY A 307 15.32 -28.00 -11.87
N ILE A 308 16.49 -27.64 -11.38
CA ILE A 308 17.32 -28.46 -10.50
C ILE A 308 17.38 -27.78 -9.13
N VAL A 309 17.22 -28.54 -8.06
CA VAL A 309 17.41 -28.05 -6.69
C VAL A 309 18.88 -27.76 -6.47
N CYS A 310 19.25 -26.47 -6.43
CA CYS A 310 20.65 -26.05 -6.25
C CYS A 310 20.98 -25.65 -4.82
N GLY A 311 19.99 -25.52 -3.93
CA GLY A 311 20.21 -25.18 -2.52
C GLY A 311 19.05 -25.60 -1.63
N ILE A 312 19.37 -26.12 -0.45
CA ILE A 312 18.45 -26.36 0.66
C ILE A 312 19.17 -25.91 1.92
N ASP A 313 18.76 -24.76 2.49
CA ASP A 313 19.42 -24.14 3.65
C ASP A 313 18.43 -23.98 4.79
N ASP A 314 18.83 -24.30 6.00
CA ASP A 314 18.14 -23.87 7.21
C ASP A 314 18.64 -22.46 7.57
N LEU A 315 17.72 -21.53 7.78
CA LEU A 315 18.05 -20.14 8.06
C LEU A 315 18.27 -19.89 9.56
N ASP A 316 18.88 -18.74 9.90
CA ASP A 316 19.14 -18.36 11.30
C ASP A 316 17.87 -18.21 12.15
N ASP A 317 16.73 -17.91 11.53
CA ASP A 317 15.42 -17.97 12.19
C ASP A 317 15.03 -19.44 12.40
N PRO A 318 14.92 -19.91 13.66
CA PRO A 318 14.73 -21.33 13.96
C PRO A 318 13.49 -21.91 13.26
N GLY A 319 13.74 -22.89 12.40
CA GLY A 319 12.72 -23.64 11.67
C GLY A 319 12.33 -23.07 10.30
N LEU A 320 12.90 -21.95 9.85
CA LEU A 320 12.76 -21.51 8.45
C LEU A 320 13.75 -22.27 7.56
N ARG A 321 13.25 -22.70 6.41
CA ARG A 321 14.02 -23.38 5.37
C ARG A 321 13.90 -22.66 4.05
N ARG A 322 15.04 -22.50 3.36
CA ARG A 322 15.11 -21.98 1.99
C ARG A 322 15.37 -23.13 1.03
N VAL A 323 14.58 -23.18 -0.03
CA VAL A 323 14.78 -24.07 -1.18
C VAL A 323 14.99 -23.21 -2.40
N THR A 324 16.05 -23.46 -3.16
CA THR A 324 16.34 -22.77 -4.42
C THR A 324 16.33 -23.77 -5.57
N ILE A 325 15.53 -23.45 -6.60
CA ILE A 325 15.44 -24.23 -7.84
C ILE A 325 15.92 -23.34 -8.98
N THR A 326 16.91 -23.84 -9.72
CA THR A 326 17.56 -23.09 -10.79
C THR A 326 17.31 -23.71 -12.18
N ARG A 327 17.21 -22.87 -13.21
CA ARG A 327 17.14 -23.24 -14.61
C ARG A 327 17.60 -22.09 -15.52
N GLU A 328 18.70 -22.27 -16.25
CA GLU A 328 19.12 -21.35 -17.33
C GLU A 328 19.10 -19.85 -16.93
N GLY A 329 19.76 -19.50 -15.83
CA GLY A 329 19.80 -18.11 -15.32
C GLY A 329 18.55 -17.66 -14.58
N LEU A 330 17.57 -18.55 -14.39
CA LEU A 330 16.38 -18.32 -13.58
C LEU A 330 16.46 -19.08 -12.27
N ASP A 331 16.36 -18.39 -11.14
CA ASP A 331 16.21 -19.00 -9.82
C ASP A 331 14.82 -18.69 -9.26
N THR A 332 14.15 -19.71 -8.75
CA THR A 332 12.96 -19.58 -7.91
C THR A 332 13.32 -20.01 -6.49
N VAL A 333 13.05 -19.12 -5.53
CA VAL A 333 13.44 -19.29 -4.13
C VAL A 333 12.18 -19.39 -3.26
N TYR A 334 12.13 -20.39 -2.42
CA TYR A 334 11.00 -20.71 -1.53
C TYR A 334 11.51 -20.70 -0.09
N VAL A 335 11.04 -19.78 0.74
CA VAL A 335 11.39 -19.75 2.17
C VAL A 335 10.12 -19.97 2.97
N PHE A 336 10.13 -21.01 3.79
CA PHE A 336 8.96 -21.42 4.56
C PHE A 336 9.37 -22.23 5.80
N ARG A 337 8.46 -22.34 6.76
CA ARG A 337 8.58 -23.28 7.87
C ARG A 337 7.99 -24.62 7.43
N PRO A 338 8.77 -25.70 7.38
CA PRO A 338 8.24 -27.01 6.96
C PRO A 338 7.23 -27.58 7.96
N GLY A 339 6.06 -28.01 7.47
CA GLY A 339 5.09 -28.77 8.26
C GLY A 339 5.44 -30.26 8.35
N ASP A 340 5.65 -30.84 7.17
CA ASP A 340 6.12 -32.25 7.02
C ASP A 340 7.50 -32.30 6.40
N LYS A 341 8.17 -33.46 6.44
CA LYS A 341 9.47 -33.66 5.79
C LYS A 341 9.34 -33.41 4.29
N VAL A 342 10.02 -32.36 3.81
CA VAL A 342 10.27 -32.14 2.40
C VAL A 342 11.13 -33.32 1.88
N ARG A 343 10.68 -33.97 0.82
CA ARG A 343 11.40 -35.10 0.20
C ARG A 343 12.08 -34.66 -1.08
N ILE A 344 12.77 -33.53 -1.06
CA ILE A 344 13.64 -33.09 -2.15
C ILE A 344 15.06 -32.97 -1.63
N GLU A 345 16.01 -33.31 -2.46
CA GLU A 345 17.44 -33.26 -2.17
C GLU A 345 18.14 -32.32 -3.17
N ILE A 346 19.33 -31.87 -2.83
CA ILE A 346 20.17 -31.11 -3.76
C ILE A 346 20.45 -32.01 -4.97
N ASP A 347 20.47 -31.41 -6.17
CA ASP A 347 20.60 -32.04 -7.47
C ASP A 347 19.35 -32.80 -7.99
N ASP A 348 18.24 -32.79 -7.23
CA ASP A 348 16.98 -33.34 -7.73
C ASP A 348 16.46 -32.53 -8.92
N GLN A 349 16.01 -33.22 -9.96
CA GLN A 349 15.24 -32.61 -11.05
C GLN A 349 13.79 -32.47 -10.63
N VAL A 350 13.30 -31.26 -10.61
CA VAL A 350 11.94 -30.92 -10.24
C VAL A 350 11.15 -30.49 -11.48
N ALA A 351 10.03 -31.13 -11.73
CA ALA A 351 9.09 -30.67 -12.75
C ALA A 351 8.30 -29.44 -12.28
N ALA A 352 7.88 -28.60 -13.21
CA ALA A 352 6.92 -27.53 -12.92
C ALA A 352 5.64 -28.13 -12.29
N GLY A 353 5.16 -27.51 -11.24
CA GLY A 353 4.00 -27.97 -10.45
C GLY A 353 4.27 -29.14 -9.51
N ALA A 354 5.48 -29.68 -9.46
CA ALA A 354 5.82 -30.72 -8.50
C ALA A 354 5.71 -30.19 -7.05
N ARG A 355 5.25 -31.03 -6.15
CA ARG A 355 5.18 -30.71 -4.72
C ARG A 355 6.60 -30.72 -4.13
N ILE A 356 7.03 -29.59 -3.60
CA ILE A 356 8.35 -29.41 -3.01
C ILE A 356 8.33 -29.26 -1.49
N GLY A 357 7.14 -29.06 -0.90
CA GLY A 357 7.01 -28.90 0.54
C GLY A 357 5.57 -28.83 1.01
N VAL A 358 5.44 -28.57 2.30
CA VAL A 358 4.17 -28.32 3.00
C VAL A 358 4.43 -27.21 4.02
N LEU A 359 3.52 -26.24 4.12
CA LEU A 359 3.59 -25.19 5.13
C LEU A 359 3.43 -25.77 6.53
N GLY A 360 4.30 -25.39 7.44
CA GLY A 360 4.14 -25.56 8.88
C GLY A 360 3.46 -24.36 9.51
N ALA A 361 3.09 -24.49 10.80
CA ALA A 361 2.58 -23.39 11.59
C ALA A 361 3.71 -22.45 12.02
N GLU A 362 3.44 -21.15 12.05
CA GLU A 362 4.26 -20.16 12.75
C GLU A 362 4.17 -20.36 14.26
N ALA A 363 5.27 -20.07 14.98
CA ALA A 363 5.35 -20.33 16.42
C ALA A 363 4.34 -19.48 17.23
N GLU A 364 3.94 -18.32 16.72
CA GLU A 364 3.06 -17.35 17.38
C GLU A 364 1.75 -17.07 16.60
N SER A 365 1.53 -17.74 15.46
CA SER A 365 0.38 -17.54 14.58
C SER A 365 -0.21 -18.91 14.18
N SER A 366 -1.53 -18.94 13.98
CA SER A 366 -2.22 -20.12 13.44
C SER A 366 -1.94 -20.34 11.95
N ASP A 367 -1.37 -19.32 11.27
CA ASP A 367 -1.18 -19.34 9.83
C ASP A 367 0.26 -19.70 9.47
N GLY A 368 0.46 -20.37 8.34
CA GLY A 368 1.75 -20.57 7.72
C GLY A 368 2.05 -19.49 6.70
N PHE A 369 3.30 -19.22 6.40
CA PHE A 369 3.67 -18.36 5.30
C PHE A 369 4.70 -18.98 4.37
N LEU A 370 4.67 -18.58 3.10
CA LEU A 370 5.68 -18.85 2.10
C LEU A 370 6.19 -17.51 1.56
N HIS A 371 7.49 -17.26 1.76
CA HIS A 371 8.17 -16.19 1.02
C HIS A 371 8.68 -16.76 -0.30
N PHE A 372 8.30 -16.13 -1.41
CA PHE A 372 8.64 -16.57 -2.76
C PHE A 372 9.39 -15.48 -3.51
N GLU A 373 10.61 -15.80 -4.00
CA GLU A 373 11.43 -14.91 -4.82
C GLU A 373 11.63 -15.46 -6.22
N VAL A 374 11.89 -14.56 -7.14
CA VAL A 374 12.36 -14.89 -8.50
C VAL A 374 13.59 -14.04 -8.80
N ARG A 375 14.64 -14.68 -9.32
CA ARG A 375 15.86 -14.01 -9.78
C ARG A 375 16.13 -14.41 -11.22
N VAL A 376 16.47 -13.44 -12.04
CA VAL A 376 16.88 -13.62 -13.43
C VAL A 376 18.31 -13.12 -13.56
N ASP A 377 19.21 -13.97 -13.99
CA ASP A 377 20.65 -13.69 -14.07
C ASP A 377 21.24 -13.14 -12.75
N GLY A 378 20.75 -13.68 -11.63
CA GLY A 378 21.13 -13.29 -10.28
C GLY A 378 20.44 -12.06 -9.71
N GLU A 379 19.70 -11.30 -10.51
CA GLU A 379 19.00 -10.08 -10.10
C GLU A 379 17.55 -10.38 -9.68
N HIS A 380 17.13 -9.81 -8.53
CA HIS A 380 15.75 -9.95 -8.07
C HIS A 380 14.77 -9.30 -9.05
N THR A 381 13.74 -10.04 -9.42
CA THR A 381 12.61 -9.54 -10.21
C THR A 381 11.30 -9.73 -9.47
N SER A 382 10.25 -9.00 -9.85
CA SER A 382 8.95 -9.14 -9.22
C SER A 382 8.37 -10.54 -9.45
N PRO A 383 8.16 -11.35 -8.38
CA PRO A 383 7.57 -12.68 -8.53
C PRO A 383 6.16 -12.64 -9.12
N VAL A 384 5.39 -11.61 -8.75
CA VAL A 384 4.03 -11.42 -9.27
C VAL A 384 4.03 -11.22 -10.78
N ARG A 385 4.91 -10.34 -11.26
CA ARG A 385 5.09 -10.13 -12.71
C ARG A 385 5.56 -11.39 -13.42
N TYR A 386 6.50 -12.10 -12.82
CA TYR A 386 7.01 -13.34 -13.37
C TYR A 386 5.90 -14.39 -13.49
N LEU A 387 5.15 -14.65 -12.39
CA LEU A 387 4.02 -15.58 -12.40
C LEU A 387 2.94 -15.15 -13.40
N ALA A 388 2.64 -13.86 -13.45
CA ALA A 388 1.67 -13.32 -14.40
C ALA A 388 2.13 -13.52 -15.87
N ASN A 389 3.40 -13.35 -16.18
CA ASN A 389 3.97 -13.61 -17.52
C ASN A 389 3.91 -15.10 -17.89
N MET A 390 3.90 -15.99 -16.89
CA MET A 390 3.66 -17.42 -17.08
C MET A 390 2.18 -17.81 -17.21
N GLY A 391 1.27 -16.84 -17.21
CA GLY A 391 -0.18 -17.11 -17.19
C GLY A 391 -0.73 -17.50 -15.81
N LEU A 392 0.07 -17.40 -14.77
CA LEU A 392 -0.31 -17.74 -13.41
C LEU A 392 -0.67 -16.48 -12.63
N GLN A 393 -1.92 -16.38 -12.20
CA GLN A 393 -2.41 -15.22 -11.44
C GLN A 393 -2.45 -15.54 -9.95
N PRO A 394 -1.58 -14.96 -9.12
CA PRO A 394 -1.51 -15.26 -7.68
C PRO A 394 -2.65 -14.64 -6.86
N TRP A 395 -3.54 -13.87 -7.46
CA TRP A 395 -4.57 -13.13 -6.75
C TRP A 395 -5.92 -13.85 -6.81
N PRO A 396 -6.70 -13.87 -5.71
CA PRO A 396 -8.08 -14.34 -5.75
C PRO A 396 -8.89 -13.48 -6.70
N PRO A 397 -9.92 -14.01 -7.39
CA PRO A 397 -10.82 -13.21 -8.19
C PRO A 397 -11.44 -12.10 -7.33
N ALA A 398 -11.57 -10.89 -7.90
CA ALA A 398 -12.17 -9.74 -7.24
C ALA A 398 -13.49 -10.16 -6.58
N GLY A 399 -13.59 -10.10 -5.24
CA GLY A 399 -14.84 -10.43 -4.56
C GLY A 399 -14.77 -10.77 -3.09
N ARG A 400 -13.64 -11.13 -2.52
CA ARG A 400 -13.51 -11.29 -1.06
C ARG A 400 -12.09 -11.06 -0.59
N PRO A 401 -11.75 -9.92 0.02
CA PRO A 401 -10.65 -9.89 0.97
C PRO A 401 -11.07 -10.79 2.13
N ARG A 402 -10.36 -11.88 2.40
CA ARG A 402 -10.44 -12.50 3.72
C ARG A 402 -9.84 -11.49 4.69
N PRO A 403 -10.51 -11.15 5.79
CA PRO A 403 -9.88 -10.40 6.85
C PRO A 403 -8.71 -11.25 7.35
N VAL A 404 -7.49 -10.76 7.19
CA VAL A 404 -6.32 -11.33 7.83
C VAL A 404 -6.39 -10.90 9.29
N SER A 405 -6.97 -11.73 10.14
CA SER A 405 -6.88 -11.58 11.58
C SER A 405 -5.49 -12.07 12.00
N GLY A 406 -4.53 -11.17 12.07
CA GLY A 406 -3.22 -11.47 12.61
C GLY A 406 -2.32 -10.25 12.49
N THR A 407 -1.84 -9.77 13.62
CA THR A 407 -0.70 -8.85 13.68
C THR A 407 0.52 -9.61 13.14
N TYR A 408 0.89 -9.32 11.88
CA TYR A 408 2.18 -9.79 11.36
C TYR A 408 3.29 -9.08 12.15
N PRO A 409 4.21 -9.82 12.78
CA PRO A 409 5.44 -9.20 13.24
C PRO A 409 6.13 -8.58 12.03
N PRO A 410 6.80 -7.41 12.18
CA PRO A 410 7.61 -6.87 11.11
C PRO A 410 8.60 -7.95 10.72
N SER A 411 8.54 -8.39 9.45
CA SER A 411 9.46 -9.39 8.90
C SER A 411 10.88 -8.96 9.27
N SER A 412 11.55 -9.77 10.08
CA SER A 412 12.95 -9.56 10.40
C SER A 412 13.69 -9.42 9.08
N PRO A 413 14.53 -8.40 8.90
CA PRO A 413 15.26 -8.20 7.66
C PRO A 413 16.14 -9.44 7.47
N CYS A 414 15.88 -10.22 6.43
CA CYS A 414 16.81 -11.19 5.91
C CYS A 414 18.02 -10.37 5.43
N THR A 415 18.97 -10.11 6.29
CA THR A 415 20.26 -9.50 5.94
C THR A 415 21.05 -10.58 5.21
N ILE A 416 21.04 -10.53 3.89
CA ILE A 416 22.03 -11.25 3.10
C ILE A 416 23.31 -10.43 3.26
N THR A 417 24.22 -10.91 4.10
CA THR A 417 25.63 -10.53 4.01
C THR A 417 26.20 -11.17 2.77
N GLU A 418 26.88 -10.36 1.93
CA GLU A 418 27.68 -10.77 0.78
C GLU A 418 28.65 -11.91 1.09
#